data_c34b948659f42fa85169351b1c92253f
#
_entry.id   c34b948659f42fa85169351b1c92253f
#
_cell.length_a   1.000
_cell.length_b   1.000
_cell.length_c   1.000
_cell.angle_alpha   90.00
_cell.angle_beta   90.00
_cell.angle_gamma   90.00
#
_symmetry.space_group_name_H-M   'P 1'
#
loop_
_entity.id
_entity.type
_entity.pdbx_description
1 polymer ?
#
loop_
_entity_poly.entity_id
_entity_poly.type
_entity_poly.pdbx_seq_one_letter_code
_entity_poly.pdbx_strand_id
1 'polypeptide(L)'
;MKHRWITALVAVCLHTASQAGTGLMELPGLEGDGPVTVFYPSSGADEPVQRGPFQLQLAWQAPAVRGNGRLLVITHGSGGNPWVHTDLARAMVAAGFVVALPEHAGDNAKDPSTPGPESWKRRPAEVSRAIDAVARDTRLAPLLDLDKVGVFGGSAGGHTALSFAGGAWSPARFRQHCEAHIADDFSSCVGFITRLHGNLLDGLKKWFALAVIRHRFGDDTAYTHHDPRVQATVASVPFAADFDMASLAHPRIALGLVTAGMDVNQVPRFHSSAVLAACQDRCTHVAHLPGASHGAMLSPMPPLHLLNDVQTALLGDPPGFDRKVLPEVDARIVDFFAQHLQPLPAPQR
;
A
#
# COMPACT_ATOMS: atom_id res chain seq x y z
N MET A 1 15.49 75.13 21.09
CA MET A 1 15.96 73.83 20.53
C MET A 1 14.80 72.85 20.59
N LYS A 2 14.20 72.50 19.43
CA LYS A 2 13.01 71.62 19.38
C LYS A 2 13.50 70.24 18.89
N HIS A 3 13.46 69.23 19.77
CA HIS A 3 13.78 67.82 19.40
C HIS A 3 12.56 67.22 18.75
N ARG A 4 12.72 66.83 17.47
CA ARG A 4 11.76 65.98 16.71
C ARG A 4 12.13 64.49 16.89
N TRP A 5 11.27 63.75 17.61
CA TRP A 5 11.35 62.30 17.68
C TRP A 5 10.75 61.72 16.40
N ILE A 6 11.58 61.00 15.60
CA ILE A 6 11.12 60.20 14.46
C ILE A 6 10.86 58.81 14.97
N THR A 7 9.58 58.43 15.07
CA THR A 7 9.16 57.08 15.41
C THR A 7 9.23 56.25 14.12
N ALA A 8 10.20 55.36 13.99
CA ALA A 8 10.27 54.39 12.90
C ALA A 8 9.28 53.25 13.17
N LEU A 9 8.22 53.15 12.35
CA LEU A 9 7.34 51.99 12.33
C LEU A 9 8.08 50.83 11.63
N VAL A 10 8.49 49.81 12.39
CA VAL A 10 8.97 48.55 11.83
C VAL A 10 7.74 47.71 11.49
N ALA A 11 7.43 47.62 10.19
CA ALA A 11 6.42 46.69 9.69
C ALA A 11 6.98 45.26 9.76
N VAL A 12 6.56 44.49 10.77
CA VAL A 12 6.83 43.06 10.85
C VAL A 12 5.91 42.36 9.83
N CYS A 13 6.44 42.02 8.67
CA CYS A 13 5.78 41.10 7.73
C CYS A 13 5.75 39.71 8.37
N LEU A 14 4.66 39.38 9.02
CA LEU A 14 4.32 37.99 9.37
C LEU A 14 4.12 37.21 8.08
N HIS A 15 5.18 36.54 7.62
CA HIS A 15 5.00 35.49 6.61
C HIS A 15 4.27 34.34 7.29
N THR A 16 2.96 34.27 7.12
CA THR A 16 2.20 33.06 7.39
C THR A 16 2.76 32.03 6.40
N ALA A 17 3.54 31.08 6.88
CA ALA A 17 3.86 29.90 6.11
C ALA A 17 2.50 29.26 5.73
N SER A 18 2.10 29.42 4.48
CA SER A 18 0.96 28.68 3.94
C SER A 18 1.28 27.21 4.16
N GLN A 19 0.52 26.51 4.99
CA GLN A 19 0.62 25.06 5.10
C GLN A 19 0.34 24.53 3.69
N ALA A 20 1.34 23.87 3.10
CA ALA A 20 1.18 23.22 1.82
C ALA A 20 0.06 22.19 1.97
N GLY A 21 -0.99 22.29 1.15
CA GLY A 21 -2.10 21.36 1.15
C GLY A 21 -1.71 20.03 0.49
N THR A 22 -2.56 19.03 0.64
CA THR A 22 -2.41 17.75 -0.06
C THR A 22 -3.13 17.81 -1.39
N GLY A 23 -2.38 18.04 -2.47
CA GLY A 23 -2.90 18.03 -3.84
C GLY A 23 -3.41 16.64 -4.22
N LEU A 24 -4.47 16.60 -5.03
CA LEU A 24 -5.02 15.37 -5.61
C LEU A 24 -5.28 15.56 -7.09
N MET A 25 -4.80 14.63 -7.92
CA MET A 25 -5.16 14.51 -9.33
C MET A 25 -5.30 13.06 -9.75
N GLU A 26 -5.94 12.83 -10.89
CA GLU A 26 -6.02 11.52 -11.53
C GLU A 26 -5.30 11.59 -12.87
N LEU A 27 -4.44 10.61 -13.13
CA LEU A 27 -3.76 10.41 -14.41
C LEU A 27 -4.38 9.22 -15.14
N PRO A 28 -4.45 9.24 -16.46
CA PRO A 28 -4.85 8.07 -17.23
C PRO A 28 -3.83 6.95 -17.03
N GLY A 29 -4.30 5.71 -16.92
CA GLY A 29 -3.43 4.54 -16.98
C GLY A 29 -2.81 4.36 -18.37
N LEU A 30 -1.76 3.58 -18.43
CA LEU A 30 -1.08 3.21 -19.68
C LEU A 30 -1.47 1.78 -20.07
N GLU A 31 -1.44 1.50 -21.38
CA GLU A 31 -1.60 0.14 -21.92
C GLU A 31 -2.85 -0.62 -21.41
N GLY A 32 -3.95 0.10 -21.18
CA GLY A 32 -5.19 -0.49 -20.69
C GLY A 32 -5.26 -0.69 -19.18
N ASP A 33 -4.29 -0.18 -18.42
CA ASP A 33 -4.35 -0.12 -16.97
C ASP A 33 -5.46 0.83 -16.48
N GLY A 34 -5.88 0.64 -15.24
CA GLY A 34 -6.76 1.58 -14.56
C GLY A 34 -6.10 2.95 -14.32
N PRO A 35 -6.88 3.96 -13.93
CA PRO A 35 -6.36 5.29 -13.62
C PRO A 35 -5.35 5.24 -12.45
N VAL A 36 -4.46 6.24 -12.43
CA VAL A 36 -3.52 6.45 -11.34
C VAL A 36 -3.93 7.67 -10.55
N THR A 37 -4.38 7.47 -9.32
CA THR A 37 -4.64 8.56 -8.36
C THR A 37 -3.31 9.06 -7.81
N VAL A 38 -3.08 10.38 -7.83
CA VAL A 38 -1.81 10.95 -7.36
C VAL A 38 -2.06 12.01 -6.30
N PHE A 39 -1.46 11.81 -5.12
CA PHE A 39 -1.36 12.79 -4.05
C PHE A 39 0.00 13.46 -4.11
N TYR A 40 0.06 14.79 -3.87
CA TYR A 40 1.30 15.54 -4.01
C TYR A 40 1.32 16.79 -3.13
N PRO A 41 2.49 17.34 -2.76
CA PRO A 41 2.58 18.63 -2.10
C PRO A 41 2.01 19.73 -3.00
N SER A 42 1.10 20.56 -2.46
CA SER A 42 0.38 21.58 -3.23
C SER A 42 0.37 22.94 -2.53
N SER A 43 0.35 24.00 -3.31
CA SER A 43 0.13 25.36 -2.79
C SER A 43 -1.33 25.70 -2.56
N GLY A 44 -2.27 24.83 -2.96
CA GLY A 44 -3.72 25.01 -2.73
C GLY A 44 -4.10 24.65 -1.30
N ALA A 45 -5.21 25.23 -0.84
CA ALA A 45 -5.81 24.86 0.44
C ALA A 45 -6.56 23.54 0.32
N ASP A 46 -6.56 22.74 1.39
CA ASP A 46 -7.39 21.55 1.47
C ASP A 46 -8.86 21.95 1.62
N GLU A 47 -9.72 21.35 0.81
CA GLU A 47 -11.17 21.52 0.82
C GLU A 47 -11.88 20.15 0.85
N PRO A 48 -13.16 20.09 1.29
CA PRO A 48 -13.91 18.85 1.27
C PRO A 48 -14.06 18.30 -0.16
N VAL A 49 -13.56 17.09 -0.40
CA VAL A 49 -13.67 16.38 -1.68
C VAL A 49 -14.35 15.04 -1.45
N GLN A 50 -15.48 14.79 -2.14
CA GLN A 50 -16.18 13.52 -2.06
C GLN A 50 -15.55 12.49 -3.01
N ARG A 51 -15.20 11.30 -2.48
CA ARG A 51 -14.69 10.16 -3.24
C ARG A 51 -15.38 8.88 -2.81
N GLY A 52 -16.36 8.43 -3.60
CA GLY A 52 -17.24 7.35 -3.18
C GLY A 52 -17.91 7.67 -1.84
N PRO A 53 -17.79 6.78 -0.83
CA PRO A 53 -18.35 7.02 0.50
C PRO A 53 -17.49 7.92 1.40
N PHE A 54 -16.29 8.34 0.93
CA PHE A 54 -15.33 9.11 1.74
C PHE A 54 -15.44 10.59 1.48
N GLN A 55 -15.49 11.39 2.56
CA GLN A 55 -15.31 12.84 2.50
C GLN A 55 -13.87 13.16 2.96
N LEU A 56 -13.04 13.59 2.03
CA LEU A 56 -11.62 13.82 2.23
C LEU A 56 -11.32 15.32 2.25
N GLN A 57 -10.24 15.74 2.89
CA GLN A 57 -9.75 17.12 2.88
C GLN A 57 -8.53 17.17 1.97
N LEU A 58 -8.66 17.71 0.76
CA LEU A 58 -7.65 17.65 -0.31
C LEU A 58 -7.75 18.87 -1.22
N ALA A 59 -6.62 19.32 -1.77
CA ALA A 59 -6.55 20.39 -2.75
C ALA A 59 -6.73 19.82 -4.18
N TRP A 60 -7.98 19.69 -4.63
CA TRP A 60 -8.30 19.07 -5.92
C TRP A 60 -7.70 19.85 -7.09
N GLN A 61 -6.84 19.16 -7.90
CA GLN A 61 -6.16 19.71 -9.08
C GLN A 61 -5.39 21.02 -8.83
N ALA A 62 -5.06 21.34 -7.60
CA ALA A 62 -4.29 22.52 -7.26
C ALA A 62 -2.84 22.41 -7.76
N PRO A 63 -2.12 23.55 -7.95
CA PRO A 63 -0.76 23.51 -8.47
C PRO A 63 0.18 22.68 -7.57
N ALA A 64 0.93 21.76 -8.20
CA ALA A 64 1.94 20.99 -7.52
C ALA A 64 3.14 21.86 -7.17
N VAL A 65 3.72 21.63 -6.01
CA VAL A 65 4.97 22.27 -5.57
C VAL A 65 6.02 21.20 -5.31
N ARG A 66 7.30 21.59 -5.41
CA ARG A 66 8.38 20.65 -5.15
C ARG A 66 8.43 20.29 -3.67
N GLY A 67 8.33 19.00 -3.39
CA GLY A 67 8.57 18.41 -2.08
C GLY A 67 10.01 17.90 -1.96
N ASN A 68 10.16 16.66 -1.49
CA ASN A 68 11.47 16.02 -1.32
C ASN A 68 12.03 15.40 -2.61
N GLY A 69 11.33 15.50 -3.73
CA GLY A 69 11.75 15.01 -5.05
C GLY A 69 11.63 13.50 -5.25
N ARG A 70 10.95 12.76 -4.37
CA ARG A 70 10.80 11.30 -4.46
C ARG A 70 9.35 10.89 -4.68
N LEU A 71 9.18 9.77 -5.40
CA LEU A 71 7.90 9.12 -5.66
C LEU A 71 7.75 7.90 -4.77
N LEU A 72 6.57 7.75 -4.19
CA LEU A 72 6.10 6.50 -3.59
C LEU A 72 4.91 5.96 -4.40
N VAL A 73 4.81 4.65 -4.51
CA VAL A 73 3.62 4.00 -5.08
C VAL A 73 2.94 3.18 -3.99
N ILE A 74 1.64 3.39 -3.79
CA ILE A 74 0.81 2.55 -2.92
C ILE A 74 0.01 1.60 -3.80
N THR A 75 0.20 0.29 -3.62
CA THR A 75 -0.55 -0.77 -4.28
C THR A 75 -1.57 -1.37 -3.31
N HIS A 76 -2.85 -1.23 -3.63
CA HIS A 76 -3.95 -1.64 -2.76
C HIS A 76 -4.16 -3.16 -2.71
N GLY A 77 -4.84 -3.65 -1.69
CA GLY A 77 -5.25 -5.05 -1.56
C GLY A 77 -6.24 -5.49 -2.64
N SER A 78 -6.53 -6.80 -2.72
CA SER A 78 -7.51 -7.35 -3.67
C SER A 78 -8.89 -6.74 -3.44
N GLY A 79 -9.57 -6.33 -4.52
CA GLY A 79 -10.86 -5.64 -4.48
C GLY A 79 -10.82 -4.26 -3.83
N GLY A 80 -9.63 -3.68 -3.63
CA GLY A 80 -9.43 -2.39 -2.97
C GLY A 80 -9.62 -1.19 -3.89
N ASN A 81 -9.34 -0.01 -3.34
CA ASN A 81 -9.34 1.27 -4.06
C ASN A 81 -8.33 2.24 -3.42
N PRO A 82 -7.98 3.36 -4.07
CA PRO A 82 -7.00 4.32 -3.53
C PRO A 82 -7.45 4.98 -2.22
N TRP A 83 -8.74 5.17 -2.01
CA TRP A 83 -9.28 6.03 -0.96
C TRP A 83 -9.05 5.51 0.45
N VAL A 84 -8.95 4.19 0.61
CA VAL A 84 -8.65 3.54 1.90
C VAL A 84 -7.20 3.66 2.34
N HIS A 85 -6.37 4.35 1.57
CA HIS A 85 -4.97 4.66 1.88
C HIS A 85 -4.70 6.16 1.96
N THR A 86 -5.75 7.00 2.00
CA THR A 86 -5.62 8.46 1.97
C THR A 86 -4.82 9.00 3.16
N ASP A 87 -5.01 8.46 4.36
CA ASP A 87 -4.32 9.00 5.54
C ASP A 87 -2.82 8.72 5.48
N LEU A 88 -2.42 7.51 5.08
CA LEU A 88 -1.01 7.19 4.82
C LEU A 88 -0.44 8.05 3.67
N ALA A 89 -1.19 8.22 2.57
CA ALA A 89 -0.76 9.06 1.45
C ALA A 89 -0.57 10.52 1.89
N ARG A 90 -1.44 11.06 2.74
CA ARG A 90 -1.29 12.41 3.32
C ARG A 90 -0.05 12.50 4.22
N ALA A 91 0.22 11.51 5.05
CA ALA A 91 1.43 11.46 5.87
C ALA A 91 2.70 11.49 5.00
N MET A 92 2.71 10.72 3.91
CA MET A 92 3.80 10.72 2.93
C MET A 92 3.95 12.08 2.23
N VAL A 93 2.82 12.71 1.81
CA VAL A 93 2.83 14.06 1.21
C VAL A 93 3.33 15.11 2.19
N ALA A 94 2.94 15.04 3.46
CA ALA A 94 3.43 15.94 4.50
C ALA A 94 4.96 15.85 4.69
N ALA A 95 5.55 14.67 4.42
CA ALA A 95 7.01 14.47 4.36
C ALA A 95 7.63 14.85 2.99
N GLY A 96 6.83 15.41 2.08
CA GLY A 96 7.26 15.93 0.79
C GLY A 96 7.29 14.93 -0.36
N PHE A 97 6.81 13.70 -0.18
CA PHE A 97 6.71 12.71 -1.26
C PHE A 97 5.55 13.03 -2.21
N VAL A 98 5.69 12.66 -3.47
CA VAL A 98 4.55 12.42 -4.38
C VAL A 98 4.15 10.97 -4.23
N VAL A 99 2.85 10.68 -4.21
CA VAL A 99 2.32 9.34 -3.96
C VAL A 99 1.35 8.95 -5.06
N ALA A 100 1.68 7.90 -5.82
CA ALA A 100 0.86 7.35 -6.88
C ALA A 100 0.14 6.08 -6.43
N LEU A 101 -1.14 5.96 -6.75
CA LEU A 101 -1.97 4.79 -6.42
C LEU A 101 -2.64 4.29 -7.69
N PRO A 102 -2.07 3.29 -8.39
CA PRO A 102 -2.72 2.65 -9.53
C PRO A 102 -3.97 1.88 -9.09
N GLU A 103 -5.05 1.97 -9.88
CA GLU A 103 -6.21 1.08 -9.76
C GLU A 103 -5.92 -0.19 -10.59
N HIS A 104 -5.79 -1.34 -9.93
CA HIS A 104 -5.41 -2.59 -10.58
C HIS A 104 -6.55 -3.16 -11.43
N ALA A 105 -6.28 -3.44 -12.71
CA ALA A 105 -7.27 -3.95 -13.65
C ALA A 105 -7.79 -5.33 -13.21
N GLY A 106 -9.11 -5.51 -13.20
CA GLY A 106 -9.77 -6.76 -12.85
C GLY A 106 -9.65 -7.19 -11.38
N ASP A 107 -9.05 -6.34 -10.51
CA ASP A 107 -8.89 -6.65 -9.09
C ASP A 107 -8.98 -5.39 -8.22
N ASN A 108 -10.01 -4.62 -8.44
CA ASN A 108 -10.33 -3.39 -7.72
C ASN A 108 -11.80 -3.38 -7.27
N ALA A 109 -12.20 -2.36 -6.50
CA ALA A 109 -13.57 -2.27 -5.94
C ALA A 109 -14.68 -2.14 -7.00
N LYS A 110 -14.36 -1.70 -8.23
CA LYS A 110 -15.31 -1.55 -9.34
C LYS A 110 -15.34 -2.79 -10.24
N ASP A 111 -14.18 -3.45 -10.37
CA ASP A 111 -14.01 -4.63 -11.22
C ASP A 111 -13.20 -5.71 -10.47
N PRO A 112 -13.87 -6.64 -9.79
CA PRO A 112 -13.24 -7.79 -9.13
C PRO A 112 -13.24 -9.05 -10.01
N SER A 113 -13.13 -8.94 -11.33
CA SER A 113 -13.34 -10.05 -12.27
C SER A 113 -12.18 -11.07 -12.28
N THR A 114 -10.96 -10.66 -11.96
CA THR A 114 -9.77 -11.53 -12.07
C THR A 114 -8.82 -11.38 -10.86
N PRO A 115 -9.29 -11.58 -9.61
CA PRO A 115 -8.44 -11.55 -8.43
C PRO A 115 -7.50 -12.77 -8.36
N GLY A 116 -6.55 -12.73 -7.45
CA GLY A 116 -5.63 -13.85 -7.19
C GLY A 116 -4.48 -13.91 -8.19
N PRO A 117 -3.99 -15.12 -8.58
CA PRO A 117 -2.75 -15.25 -9.35
C PRO A 117 -2.70 -14.45 -10.65
N GLU A 118 -3.81 -14.31 -11.36
CA GLU A 118 -3.86 -13.54 -12.60
C GLU A 118 -3.64 -12.04 -12.35
N SER A 119 -4.21 -11.50 -11.28
CA SER A 119 -3.92 -10.14 -10.84
C SER A 119 -2.48 -10.01 -10.35
N TRP A 120 -2.01 -10.94 -9.51
CA TRP A 120 -0.66 -10.89 -8.93
C TRP A 120 0.45 -10.90 -9.99
N LYS A 121 0.25 -11.62 -11.11
CA LYS A 121 1.16 -11.60 -12.27
C LYS A 121 1.26 -10.20 -12.90
N ARG A 122 0.13 -9.46 -12.97
CA ARG A 122 0.06 -8.15 -13.66
C ARG A 122 0.50 -6.99 -12.78
N ARG A 123 0.13 -6.99 -11.48
CA ARG A 123 0.30 -5.85 -10.56
C ARG A 123 1.71 -5.27 -10.52
N PRO A 124 2.81 -6.03 -10.50
CA PRO A 124 4.14 -5.43 -10.52
C PRO A 124 4.40 -4.58 -11.77
N ALA A 125 3.96 -5.06 -12.96
CA ALA A 125 4.08 -4.30 -14.20
C ALA A 125 3.16 -3.07 -14.22
N GLU A 126 1.94 -3.16 -13.68
CA GLU A 126 1.02 -2.01 -13.51
C GLU A 126 1.64 -0.94 -12.59
N VAL A 127 2.32 -1.32 -11.51
CA VAL A 127 3.07 -0.39 -10.65
C VAL A 127 4.21 0.28 -11.43
N SER A 128 4.99 -0.47 -12.22
CA SER A 128 6.04 0.11 -13.06
C SER A 128 5.47 1.10 -14.09
N ARG A 129 4.33 0.79 -14.71
CA ARG A 129 3.65 1.71 -15.65
C ARG A 129 3.01 2.90 -14.94
N ALA A 130 2.59 2.78 -13.68
CA ALA A 130 2.16 3.93 -12.89
C ALA A 130 3.32 4.92 -12.65
N ILE A 131 4.54 4.43 -12.42
CA ILE A 131 5.75 5.28 -12.38
C ILE A 131 5.94 5.97 -13.74
N ASP A 132 5.76 5.25 -14.86
CA ASP A 132 5.86 5.82 -16.21
C ASP A 132 4.77 6.87 -16.49
N ALA A 133 3.54 6.67 -15.99
CA ALA A 133 2.47 7.65 -16.11
C ALA A 133 2.82 8.96 -15.39
N VAL A 134 3.38 8.88 -14.17
CA VAL A 134 3.88 10.05 -13.45
C VAL A 134 5.06 10.70 -14.19
N ALA A 135 5.95 9.93 -14.76
CA ALA A 135 7.10 10.44 -15.53
C ALA A 135 6.68 11.21 -16.79
N ARG A 136 5.50 10.92 -17.34
CA ARG A 136 4.96 11.61 -18.54
C ARG A 136 4.11 12.84 -18.21
N ASP A 137 3.71 13.01 -16.94
CA ASP A 137 2.92 14.18 -16.53
C ASP A 137 3.80 15.42 -16.43
N THR A 138 3.51 16.45 -17.22
CA THR A 138 4.30 17.68 -17.31
C THR A 138 4.28 18.54 -16.05
N ARG A 139 3.35 18.31 -15.14
CA ARG A 139 3.22 19.03 -13.86
C ARG A 139 4.06 18.37 -12.76
N LEU A 140 4.20 17.04 -12.80
CA LEU A 140 4.87 16.25 -11.75
C LEU A 140 6.32 15.88 -12.13
N ALA A 141 6.58 15.47 -13.36
CA ALA A 141 7.90 15.00 -13.79
C ALA A 141 9.04 15.97 -13.49
N PRO A 142 8.91 17.31 -13.68
CA PRO A 142 9.99 18.26 -13.37
C PRO A 142 10.29 18.39 -11.86
N LEU A 143 9.41 17.89 -11.02
CA LEU A 143 9.52 17.97 -9.54
C LEU A 143 10.20 16.74 -8.93
N LEU A 144 10.39 15.68 -9.71
CA LEU A 144 10.79 14.35 -9.25
C LEU A 144 12.11 13.89 -9.86
N ASP A 145 12.85 13.12 -9.09
CA ASP A 145 13.90 12.25 -9.55
C ASP A 145 13.43 10.81 -9.32
N LEU A 146 13.16 10.13 -10.42
CA LEU A 146 12.55 8.80 -10.44
C LEU A 146 13.57 7.65 -10.39
N ASP A 147 14.86 7.92 -10.16
CA ASP A 147 15.88 6.89 -9.99
C ASP A 147 15.73 6.13 -8.66
N LYS A 148 14.98 6.71 -7.71
CA LYS A 148 14.69 6.11 -6.40
C LYS A 148 13.21 6.25 -6.07
N VAL A 149 12.48 5.17 -6.27
CA VAL A 149 11.05 5.06 -5.99
C VAL A 149 10.83 4.05 -4.87
N GLY A 150 9.86 4.32 -4.01
CA GLY A 150 9.41 3.35 -2.99
C GLY A 150 8.06 2.74 -3.35
N VAL A 151 7.80 1.52 -2.88
CA VAL A 151 6.51 0.85 -3.04
C VAL A 151 5.99 0.39 -1.69
N PHE A 152 4.80 0.85 -1.32
CA PHE A 152 4.03 0.31 -0.19
C PHE A 152 2.90 -0.56 -0.71
N GLY A 153 2.65 -1.70 -0.06
CA GLY A 153 1.50 -2.53 -0.41
C GLY A 153 0.89 -3.27 0.76
N GLY A 154 -0.44 -3.36 0.78
CA GLY A 154 -1.19 -4.14 1.77
C GLY A 154 -1.81 -5.39 1.15
N SER A 155 -1.83 -6.53 1.85
CA SER A 155 -2.46 -7.77 1.38
C SER A 155 -1.91 -8.23 0.01
N ALA A 156 -2.73 -8.29 -1.05
CA ALA A 156 -2.28 -8.54 -2.42
C ALA A 156 -1.30 -7.47 -2.92
N GLY A 157 -1.41 -6.22 -2.45
CA GLY A 157 -0.40 -5.19 -2.68
C GLY A 157 0.91 -5.50 -1.94
N GLY A 158 0.83 -6.10 -0.76
CA GLY A 158 1.99 -6.61 -0.02
C GLY A 158 2.71 -7.73 -0.78
N HIS A 159 1.98 -8.62 -1.45
CA HIS A 159 2.53 -9.61 -2.39
C HIS A 159 3.30 -8.91 -3.53
N THR A 160 2.73 -7.83 -4.10
CA THR A 160 3.41 -7.01 -5.11
C THR A 160 4.70 -6.38 -4.57
N ALA A 161 4.69 -5.84 -3.34
CA ALA A 161 5.87 -5.29 -2.69
C ALA A 161 6.97 -6.35 -2.46
N LEU A 162 6.61 -7.57 -2.05
CA LEU A 162 7.55 -8.69 -1.92
C LEU A 162 8.15 -9.12 -3.27
N SER A 163 7.37 -9.06 -4.36
CA SER A 163 7.86 -9.35 -5.72
C SER A 163 8.96 -8.35 -6.13
N PHE A 164 8.80 -7.06 -5.83
CA PHE A 164 9.84 -6.05 -6.05
C PHE A 164 11.09 -6.27 -5.18
N ALA A 165 10.91 -6.78 -3.96
CA ALA A 165 12.03 -7.12 -3.08
C ALA A 165 12.87 -8.31 -3.59
N GLY A 166 12.45 -8.96 -4.67
CA GLY A 166 13.14 -10.09 -5.28
C GLY A 166 12.51 -11.44 -4.95
N GLY A 167 11.33 -11.44 -4.31
CA GLY A 167 10.57 -12.67 -4.04
C GLY A 167 10.16 -13.37 -5.33
N ALA A 168 10.37 -14.68 -5.38
CA ALA A 168 9.90 -15.58 -6.43
C ALA A 168 8.70 -16.37 -5.93
N TRP A 169 7.62 -16.41 -6.68
CA TRP A 169 6.39 -17.08 -6.30
C TRP A 169 5.80 -17.90 -7.45
N SER A 170 4.92 -18.85 -7.15
CA SER A 170 4.18 -19.59 -8.19
C SER A 170 2.80 -20.04 -7.71
N PRO A 171 1.81 -20.18 -8.63
CA PRO A 171 0.53 -20.77 -8.31
C PRO A 171 0.64 -22.19 -7.72
N ALA A 172 1.60 -22.99 -8.19
CA ALA A 172 1.83 -24.34 -7.67
C ALA A 172 2.25 -24.33 -6.18
N ARG A 173 3.04 -23.35 -5.72
CA ARG A 173 3.37 -23.19 -4.31
C ARG A 173 2.15 -22.85 -3.46
N PHE A 174 1.26 -22.00 -3.97
CA PHE A 174 -0.01 -21.73 -3.32
C PHE A 174 -0.84 -22.99 -3.15
N ARG A 175 -0.95 -23.82 -4.22
CA ARG A 175 -1.62 -25.11 -4.13
C ARG A 175 -0.99 -26.00 -3.05
N GLN A 176 0.34 -26.15 -3.04
CA GLN A 176 1.08 -26.95 -2.04
C GLN A 176 0.80 -26.47 -0.62
N HIS A 177 0.81 -25.16 -0.41
CA HIS A 177 0.47 -24.55 0.88
C HIS A 177 -0.94 -24.93 1.32
N CYS A 178 -1.93 -24.76 0.44
CA CYS A 178 -3.33 -25.06 0.78
C CYS A 178 -3.58 -26.58 0.98
N GLU A 179 -2.89 -27.44 0.24
CA GLU A 179 -2.95 -28.88 0.47
C GLU A 179 -2.43 -29.28 1.86
N ALA A 180 -1.39 -28.60 2.32
CA ALA A 180 -0.80 -28.84 3.64
C ALA A 180 -1.56 -28.17 4.80
N HIS A 181 -2.14 -26.98 4.56
CA HIS A 181 -2.59 -26.08 5.63
C HIS A 181 -4.04 -25.58 5.50
N ILE A 182 -4.89 -26.23 4.68
CA ILE A 182 -6.28 -25.81 4.44
C ILE A 182 -7.12 -25.66 5.72
N ALA A 183 -6.80 -26.37 6.79
CA ALA A 183 -7.52 -26.25 8.07
C ALA A 183 -7.07 -25.04 8.88
N ASP A 184 -5.84 -24.63 8.74
CA ASP A 184 -5.18 -23.60 9.56
C ASP A 184 -5.17 -22.23 8.88
N ASP A 185 -5.25 -22.19 7.54
CA ASP A 185 -5.18 -20.98 6.72
C ASP A 185 -6.28 -20.98 5.64
N PHE A 186 -7.51 -21.36 6.05
CA PHE A 186 -8.62 -21.56 5.13
C PHE A 186 -9.00 -20.31 4.35
N SER A 187 -9.06 -19.15 5.02
CA SER A 187 -9.46 -17.88 4.40
C SER A 187 -8.54 -17.48 3.25
N SER A 188 -7.22 -17.60 3.44
CA SER A 188 -6.22 -17.38 2.38
C SER A 188 -6.43 -18.30 1.19
N CYS A 189 -6.70 -19.59 1.46
CA CYS A 189 -6.86 -20.60 0.42
C CYS A 189 -8.13 -20.44 -0.43
N VAL A 190 -9.19 -19.85 0.12
CA VAL A 190 -10.47 -19.67 -0.60
C VAL A 190 -10.72 -18.25 -1.07
N GLY A 191 -9.74 -17.34 -0.92
CA GLY A 191 -9.86 -15.96 -1.38
C GLY A 191 -11.01 -15.20 -0.70
N PHE A 192 -11.30 -15.52 0.55
CA PHE A 192 -12.35 -14.89 1.38
C PHE A 192 -13.78 -15.09 0.87
N ILE A 193 -14.02 -16.06 -0.02
CA ILE A 193 -15.36 -16.35 -0.57
C ILE A 193 -16.26 -16.97 0.49
N THR A 194 -15.70 -17.77 1.40
CA THR A 194 -16.40 -18.46 2.48
C THR A 194 -15.50 -18.63 3.70
N ARG A 195 -16.08 -19.08 4.82
CA ARG A 195 -15.35 -19.34 6.06
C ARG A 195 -15.79 -20.65 6.69
N LEU A 196 -14.97 -21.19 7.58
CA LEU A 196 -15.31 -22.32 8.42
C LEU A 196 -16.23 -21.86 9.56
N HIS A 197 -17.17 -22.71 9.97
CA HIS A 197 -18.15 -22.41 11.02
C HIS A 197 -18.10 -23.41 12.20
N GLY A 198 -17.16 -24.36 12.18
CA GLY A 198 -17.06 -25.41 13.20
C GLY A 198 -18.15 -26.50 13.08
N ASN A 199 -18.74 -26.68 11.88
CA ASN A 199 -19.81 -27.64 11.64
C ASN A 199 -19.42 -28.75 10.64
N LEU A 200 -20.30 -29.75 10.47
CA LEU A 200 -20.05 -30.90 9.59
C LEU A 200 -19.83 -30.51 8.12
N LEU A 201 -20.33 -29.36 7.67
CA LEU A 201 -20.14 -28.88 6.30
C LEU A 201 -18.72 -28.36 6.03
N ASP A 202 -17.95 -28.09 7.05
CA ASP A 202 -16.58 -27.58 6.88
C ASP A 202 -15.64 -28.60 6.21
N GLY A 203 -15.89 -29.89 6.44
CA GLY A 203 -15.21 -30.96 5.71
C GLY A 203 -15.46 -30.90 4.21
N LEU A 204 -16.72 -30.70 3.81
CA LEU A 204 -17.13 -30.58 2.42
C LEU A 204 -16.56 -29.30 1.77
N LYS A 205 -16.59 -28.17 2.48
CA LYS A 205 -15.98 -26.91 2.00
C LYS A 205 -14.49 -27.07 1.72
N LYS A 206 -13.74 -27.65 2.66
CA LYS A 206 -12.29 -27.91 2.48
C LYS A 206 -12.03 -28.85 1.29
N TRP A 207 -12.80 -29.92 1.17
CA TRP A 207 -12.65 -30.87 0.05
C TRP A 207 -12.90 -30.16 -1.30
N PHE A 208 -13.99 -29.40 -1.41
CA PHE A 208 -14.34 -28.68 -2.63
C PHE A 208 -13.29 -27.61 -2.97
N ALA A 209 -12.85 -26.83 -1.98
CA ALA A 209 -11.80 -25.83 -2.15
C ALA A 209 -10.51 -26.46 -2.69
N LEU A 210 -10.06 -27.57 -2.11
CA LEU A 210 -8.87 -28.30 -2.58
C LEU A 210 -9.05 -28.85 -4.00
N ALA A 211 -10.24 -29.33 -4.37
CA ALA A 211 -10.51 -29.79 -5.73
C ALA A 211 -10.36 -28.65 -6.75
N VAL A 212 -10.91 -27.46 -6.43
CA VAL A 212 -10.77 -26.26 -7.27
C VAL A 212 -9.32 -25.80 -7.35
N ILE A 213 -8.63 -25.74 -6.22
CA ILE A 213 -7.23 -25.30 -6.14
C ILE A 213 -6.32 -26.22 -6.97
N ARG A 214 -6.48 -27.54 -6.85
CA ARG A 214 -5.71 -28.51 -7.64
C ARG A 214 -5.91 -28.35 -9.13
N HIS A 215 -7.12 -28.03 -9.55
CA HIS A 215 -7.43 -27.84 -10.97
C HIS A 215 -6.88 -26.52 -11.51
N ARG A 216 -6.93 -25.42 -10.72
CA ARG A 216 -6.63 -24.06 -11.21
C ARG A 216 -5.19 -23.61 -10.98
N PHE A 217 -4.49 -24.14 -9.96
CA PHE A 217 -3.18 -23.64 -9.51
C PHE A 217 -2.07 -24.65 -9.80
N GLY A 218 -2.04 -25.16 -11.05
CA GLY A 218 -1.03 -26.11 -11.49
C GLY A 218 0.26 -25.49 -12.06
N ASP A 219 0.24 -24.20 -12.35
CA ASP A 219 1.37 -23.47 -12.96
C ASP A 219 2.52 -23.36 -11.94
N ASP A 220 3.68 -23.95 -12.26
CA ASP A 220 4.89 -23.95 -11.42
C ASP A 220 5.93 -22.93 -11.89
N THR A 221 5.61 -22.11 -12.90
CA THR A 221 6.45 -20.99 -13.33
C THR A 221 6.78 -20.09 -12.16
N ALA A 222 8.07 -19.87 -11.94
CA ALA A 222 8.53 -18.91 -10.94
C ALA A 222 8.38 -17.49 -11.47
N TYR A 223 7.45 -16.74 -10.91
CA TYR A 223 7.22 -15.34 -11.25
C TYR A 223 8.09 -14.46 -10.37
N THR A 224 8.80 -13.53 -11.00
CA THR A 224 9.62 -12.48 -10.35
C THR A 224 9.40 -11.17 -11.08
N HIS A 225 9.66 -10.05 -10.42
CA HIS A 225 9.63 -8.74 -11.06
C HIS A 225 10.82 -7.89 -10.62
N HIS A 226 11.34 -7.07 -11.52
CA HIS A 226 12.40 -6.13 -11.23
C HIS A 226 12.19 -4.82 -12.00
N ASP A 227 12.18 -3.72 -11.27
CA ASP A 227 12.25 -2.37 -11.81
C ASP A 227 13.44 -1.66 -11.12
N PRO A 228 14.48 -1.28 -11.83
CA PRO A 228 15.69 -0.71 -11.22
C PRO A 228 15.44 0.62 -10.51
N ARG A 229 14.34 1.29 -10.79
CA ARG A 229 13.94 2.54 -10.09
C ARG A 229 13.45 2.28 -8.68
N VAL A 230 12.87 1.09 -8.41
CA VAL A 230 12.35 0.74 -7.08
C VAL A 230 13.51 0.33 -6.18
N GLN A 231 13.73 1.08 -5.09
CA GLN A 231 14.87 0.91 -4.19
C GLN A 231 14.44 0.54 -2.75
N ALA A 232 13.16 0.70 -2.42
CA ALA A 232 12.63 0.34 -1.11
C ALA A 232 11.18 -0.12 -1.22
N THR A 233 10.80 -1.14 -0.44
CA THR A 233 9.42 -1.61 -0.36
C THR A 233 9.00 -1.82 1.09
N VAL A 234 7.71 -1.57 1.37
CA VAL A 234 7.07 -1.95 2.63
C VAL A 234 5.87 -2.84 2.33
N ALA A 235 5.89 -4.06 2.83
CA ALA A 235 4.79 -5.02 2.73
C ALA A 235 4.01 -5.06 4.06
N SER A 236 2.75 -4.64 4.02
CA SER A 236 1.83 -4.67 5.15
C SER A 236 0.90 -5.87 5.04
N VAL A 237 0.83 -6.69 6.09
CA VAL A 237 0.02 -7.93 6.11
C VAL A 237 0.02 -8.64 4.74
N PRO A 238 1.21 -8.93 4.15
CA PRO A 238 1.30 -9.43 2.79
C PRO A 238 0.70 -10.81 2.65
N PHE A 239 0.06 -11.09 1.51
CA PHE A 239 -0.11 -12.47 1.08
C PHE A 239 1.27 -13.03 0.68
N ALA A 240 1.69 -14.17 1.25
CA ALA A 240 3.04 -14.68 1.03
C ALA A 240 3.15 -16.21 0.97
N ALA A 241 2.04 -16.93 1.07
CA ALA A 241 2.05 -18.41 1.14
C ALA A 241 2.49 -19.10 -0.16
N ASP A 242 2.58 -18.37 -1.25
CA ASP A 242 2.99 -18.84 -2.58
C ASP A 242 4.46 -18.48 -2.92
N PHE A 243 5.15 -17.75 -2.04
CA PHE A 243 6.56 -17.40 -2.25
C PHE A 243 7.50 -18.56 -1.93
N ASP A 244 8.61 -18.60 -2.66
CA ASP A 244 9.81 -19.27 -2.22
C ASP A 244 10.50 -18.41 -1.16
N MET A 245 10.37 -18.78 0.11
CA MET A 245 10.96 -18.03 1.22
C MET A 245 12.48 -17.89 1.10
N ALA A 246 13.18 -18.83 0.44
CA ALA A 246 14.60 -18.70 0.17
C ALA A 246 14.94 -17.50 -0.73
N SER A 247 14.04 -17.12 -1.63
CA SER A 247 14.22 -15.94 -2.48
C SER A 247 14.10 -14.62 -1.71
N LEU A 248 13.43 -14.63 -0.57
CA LEU A 248 13.27 -13.48 0.33
C LEU A 248 14.34 -13.46 1.46
N ALA A 249 15.19 -14.48 1.56
CA ALA A 249 16.26 -14.49 2.55
C ALA A 249 17.32 -13.39 2.33
N HIS A 250 17.45 -12.91 1.08
CA HIS A 250 18.35 -11.84 0.69
C HIS A 250 17.60 -10.84 -0.21
N PRO A 251 16.77 -9.95 0.36
CA PRO A 251 16.03 -8.96 -0.43
C PRO A 251 16.99 -8.12 -1.28
N ARG A 252 16.62 -7.87 -2.55
CA ARG A 252 17.46 -7.11 -3.50
C ARG A 252 17.49 -5.62 -3.20
N ILE A 253 16.47 -5.12 -2.51
CA ILE A 253 16.28 -3.73 -2.13
C ILE A 253 15.86 -3.68 -0.66
N ALA A 254 15.80 -2.50 -0.07
CA ALA A 254 15.33 -2.34 1.30
C ALA A 254 13.89 -2.87 1.45
N LEU A 255 13.68 -3.82 2.36
CA LEU A 255 12.38 -4.43 2.64
C LEU A 255 11.94 -4.12 4.06
N GLY A 256 10.78 -3.47 4.20
CA GLY A 256 10.08 -3.26 5.45
C GLY A 256 8.84 -4.12 5.58
N LEU A 257 8.49 -4.55 6.79
CA LEU A 257 7.27 -5.32 7.10
C LEU A 257 6.43 -4.58 8.14
N VAL A 258 5.10 -4.51 7.90
CA VAL A 258 4.10 -4.17 8.91
C VAL A 258 3.24 -5.39 9.16
N THR A 259 3.10 -5.81 10.43
CA THR A 259 2.45 -7.06 10.80
C THR A 259 1.27 -6.82 11.75
N ALA A 260 0.22 -7.63 11.61
CA ALA A 260 -0.97 -7.62 12.46
C ALA A 260 -1.07 -8.96 13.22
N GLY A 261 -1.08 -8.91 14.56
CA GLY A 261 -1.02 -10.11 15.40
C GLY A 261 -2.31 -10.93 15.42
N MET A 262 -3.46 -10.30 15.15
CA MET A 262 -4.79 -10.93 15.15
C MET A 262 -5.32 -11.20 13.74
N ASP A 263 -4.46 -11.20 12.71
CA ASP A 263 -4.87 -11.53 11.35
C ASP A 263 -5.20 -13.02 11.22
N VAL A 264 -6.48 -13.33 11.21
CA VAL A 264 -7.00 -14.68 11.02
C VAL A 264 -7.28 -15.01 9.55
N ASN A 265 -7.14 -14.03 8.67
CA ASN A 265 -7.41 -14.16 7.24
C ASN A 265 -6.15 -14.51 6.45
N GLN A 266 -5.03 -13.89 6.84
CA GLN A 266 -3.68 -14.26 6.39
C GLN A 266 -2.85 -14.55 7.63
N VAL A 267 -2.94 -15.80 8.09
CA VAL A 267 -2.37 -16.21 9.37
C VAL A 267 -0.87 -15.91 9.40
N PRO A 268 -0.38 -15.07 10.35
CA PRO A 268 0.97 -14.49 10.29
C PRO A 268 2.08 -15.53 10.12
N ARG A 269 1.97 -16.71 10.76
CA ARG A 269 2.99 -17.77 10.67
C ARG A 269 3.24 -18.29 9.25
N PHE A 270 2.27 -18.15 8.35
CA PHE A 270 2.38 -18.57 6.95
C PHE A 270 2.71 -17.40 6.01
N HIS A 271 2.52 -16.17 6.47
CA HIS A 271 2.63 -14.95 5.68
C HIS A 271 3.70 -14.01 6.25
N SER A 272 3.31 -12.96 6.95
CA SER A 272 4.23 -11.90 7.40
C SER A 272 5.34 -12.40 8.32
N SER A 273 5.05 -13.31 9.26
CA SER A 273 6.07 -13.89 10.15
C SER A 273 7.00 -14.86 9.41
N ALA A 274 6.49 -15.57 8.38
CA ALA A 274 7.34 -16.43 7.56
C ALA A 274 8.36 -15.60 6.76
N VAL A 275 7.94 -14.44 6.22
CA VAL A 275 8.84 -13.50 5.53
C VAL A 275 9.90 -12.96 6.50
N LEU A 276 9.49 -12.48 7.69
CA LEU A 276 10.44 -12.01 8.72
C LEU A 276 11.45 -13.09 9.12
N ALA A 277 10.99 -14.33 9.28
CA ALA A 277 11.87 -15.46 9.60
C ALA A 277 12.87 -15.76 8.46
N ALA A 278 12.47 -15.57 7.21
CA ALA A 278 13.33 -15.77 6.04
C ALA A 278 14.39 -14.67 5.91
N CYS A 279 14.00 -13.40 6.01
CA CYS A 279 14.91 -12.27 5.80
C CYS A 279 15.73 -11.88 7.04
N GLN A 280 15.27 -12.27 8.25
CA GLN A 280 15.96 -12.01 9.53
C GLN A 280 16.34 -10.52 9.69
N ASP A 281 17.63 -10.23 9.89
CA ASP A 281 18.20 -8.88 10.04
C ASP A 281 18.36 -8.10 8.71
N ARG A 282 18.07 -8.73 7.58
CA ARG A 282 18.14 -8.11 6.24
C ARG A 282 16.88 -7.38 5.84
N CYS A 283 15.82 -7.45 6.63
CA CYS A 283 14.62 -6.65 6.49
C CYS A 283 14.28 -5.94 7.80
N THR A 284 13.50 -4.86 7.70
CA THR A 284 13.11 -4.06 8.84
C THR A 284 11.69 -4.42 9.28
N HIS A 285 11.50 -4.79 10.54
CA HIS A 285 10.17 -4.85 11.13
C HIS A 285 9.71 -3.43 11.48
N VAL A 286 9.06 -2.76 10.52
CA VAL A 286 8.67 -1.34 10.62
C VAL A 286 7.66 -1.12 11.74
N ALA A 287 6.65 -1.99 11.82
CA ALA A 287 5.68 -1.96 12.91
C ALA A 287 5.05 -3.33 13.15
N HIS A 288 4.70 -3.58 14.41
CA HIS A 288 3.87 -4.69 14.84
C HIS A 288 2.62 -4.16 15.56
N LEU A 289 1.46 -4.61 15.12
CA LEU A 289 0.15 -4.25 15.67
C LEU A 289 -0.45 -5.49 16.33
N PRO A 290 -0.16 -5.80 17.60
CA PRO A 290 -0.52 -7.08 18.21
C PRO A 290 -2.03 -7.31 18.31
N GLY A 291 -2.81 -6.23 18.49
CA GLY A 291 -4.29 -6.29 18.58
C GLY A 291 -5.01 -6.06 17.24
N ALA A 292 -4.29 -5.95 16.12
CA ALA A 292 -4.86 -5.61 14.82
C ALA A 292 -5.20 -6.83 13.99
N SER A 293 -6.25 -6.71 13.16
CA SER A 293 -6.61 -7.68 12.11
C SER A 293 -6.10 -7.25 10.74
N HIS A 294 -6.53 -7.98 9.70
CA HIS A 294 -6.12 -7.77 8.31
C HIS A 294 -6.36 -6.35 7.78
N GLY A 295 -7.50 -5.74 8.10
CA GLY A 295 -7.90 -4.41 7.61
C GLY A 295 -7.30 -3.22 8.38
N ALA A 296 -6.45 -3.44 9.38
CA ALA A 296 -6.01 -2.40 10.30
C ALA A 296 -5.38 -1.17 9.63
N MET A 297 -4.59 -1.38 8.56
CA MET A 297 -3.91 -0.30 7.84
C MET A 297 -4.78 0.42 6.80
N LEU A 298 -6.06 0.07 6.66
CA LEU A 298 -7.00 0.85 5.84
C LEU A 298 -7.41 2.11 6.60
N SER A 299 -7.02 3.28 6.12
CA SER A 299 -7.34 4.57 6.73
C SER A 299 -7.50 5.65 5.64
N PRO A 300 -8.72 6.26 5.54
CA PRO A 300 -9.92 6.00 6.33
C PRO A 300 -10.53 4.60 6.09
N MET A 301 -11.13 4.04 7.13
CA MET A 301 -11.83 2.75 7.04
C MET A 301 -13.07 2.89 6.16
N PRO A 302 -13.36 1.93 5.27
CA PRO A 302 -14.64 1.90 4.57
C PRO A 302 -15.81 1.87 5.56
N PRO A 303 -16.91 2.62 5.30
CA PRO A 303 -18.08 2.59 6.17
C PRO A 303 -18.63 1.15 6.31
N LEU A 304 -18.68 0.63 7.53
CA LEU A 304 -19.04 -0.77 7.78
C LEU A 304 -20.42 -1.16 7.23
N HIS A 305 -21.38 -0.23 7.20
CA HIS A 305 -22.72 -0.47 6.65
C HIS A 305 -22.76 -0.71 5.14
N LEU A 306 -21.66 -0.43 4.42
CA LEU A 306 -21.50 -0.69 2.99
C LEU A 306 -20.80 -2.03 2.71
N LEU A 307 -20.27 -2.69 3.76
CA LEU A 307 -19.57 -3.96 3.65
C LEU A 307 -20.54 -5.12 3.89
N ASN A 308 -20.40 -6.19 3.11
CA ASN A 308 -21.07 -7.44 3.41
C ASN A 308 -20.38 -8.17 4.59
N ASP A 309 -20.99 -9.26 5.09
CA ASP A 309 -20.50 -10.01 6.26
C ASP A 309 -19.05 -10.53 6.07
N VAL A 310 -18.69 -10.94 4.85
CA VAL A 310 -17.35 -11.44 4.55
C VAL A 310 -16.34 -10.30 4.56
N GLN A 311 -16.67 -9.18 3.94
CA GLN A 311 -15.84 -7.97 3.95
C GLN A 311 -15.69 -7.39 5.37
N THR A 312 -16.76 -7.39 6.14
CA THR A 312 -16.72 -6.94 7.55
C THR A 312 -15.82 -7.85 8.40
N ALA A 313 -15.90 -9.16 8.20
CA ALA A 313 -15.01 -10.11 8.89
C ALA A 313 -13.54 -9.99 8.44
N LEU A 314 -13.29 -9.63 7.18
CA LEU A 314 -11.95 -9.44 6.64
C LEU A 314 -11.31 -8.13 7.11
N LEU A 315 -12.07 -7.02 7.03
CA LEU A 315 -11.56 -5.66 7.17
C LEU A 315 -11.80 -5.07 8.56
N GLY A 316 -12.80 -5.59 9.30
CA GLY A 316 -13.19 -5.05 10.60
C GLY A 316 -12.12 -5.21 11.68
N ASP A 317 -12.10 -4.27 12.58
CA ASP A 317 -11.17 -4.31 13.71
C ASP A 317 -11.62 -5.31 14.78
N PRO A 318 -10.69 -6.02 15.41
CA PRO A 318 -10.98 -6.81 16.59
C PRO A 318 -11.46 -5.93 17.76
N PRO A 319 -12.27 -6.47 18.69
CA PRO A 319 -12.64 -5.74 19.90
C PRO A 319 -11.39 -5.22 20.64
N GLY A 320 -11.40 -3.92 20.96
CA GLY A 320 -10.31 -3.28 21.72
C GLY A 320 -9.14 -2.75 20.87
N PHE A 321 -9.14 -2.92 19.57
CA PHE A 321 -8.14 -2.27 18.72
C PHE A 321 -8.43 -0.76 18.62
N ASP A 322 -7.46 0.06 18.99
CA ASP A 322 -7.55 1.53 18.89
C ASP A 322 -6.77 2.05 17.69
N ARG A 323 -7.48 2.55 16.67
CA ARG A 323 -6.90 3.12 15.44
C ARG A 323 -6.06 4.39 15.66
N LYS A 324 -6.08 4.97 16.86
CA LYS A 324 -5.21 6.11 17.22
C LYS A 324 -3.72 5.79 17.15
N VAL A 325 -3.34 4.51 17.10
CA VAL A 325 -1.94 4.09 16.89
C VAL A 325 -1.49 4.24 15.42
N LEU A 326 -2.41 4.34 14.45
CA LEU A 326 -2.08 4.33 13.02
C LEU A 326 -1.21 5.52 12.59
N PRO A 327 -1.42 6.77 13.05
CA PRO A 327 -0.53 7.87 12.69
C PRO A 327 0.94 7.63 13.08
N GLU A 328 1.22 6.91 14.17
CA GLU A 328 2.58 6.53 14.55
C GLU A 328 3.14 5.46 13.59
N VAL A 329 2.31 4.50 13.18
CA VAL A 329 2.71 3.50 12.20
C VAL A 329 2.99 4.14 10.83
N ASP A 330 2.13 5.07 10.41
CA ASP A 330 2.32 5.83 9.17
C ASP A 330 3.65 6.63 9.22
N ALA A 331 3.95 7.27 10.34
CA ALA A 331 5.22 7.97 10.53
C ALA A 331 6.43 7.02 10.40
N ARG A 332 6.38 5.82 10.98
CA ARG A 332 7.46 4.83 10.86
C ARG A 332 7.63 4.33 9.41
N ILE A 333 6.53 4.19 8.66
CA ILE A 333 6.58 3.85 7.23
C ILE A 333 7.24 4.98 6.44
N VAL A 334 6.87 6.23 6.72
CA VAL A 334 7.46 7.42 6.11
C VAL A 334 8.96 7.51 6.41
N ASP A 335 9.36 7.31 7.66
CA ASP A 335 10.76 7.32 8.08
C ASP A 335 11.58 6.24 7.37
N PHE A 336 11.02 5.03 7.23
CA PHE A 336 11.66 3.95 6.48
C PHE A 336 11.94 4.38 5.03
N PHE A 337 10.96 4.95 4.33
CA PHE A 337 11.17 5.41 2.96
C PHE A 337 12.14 6.60 2.89
N ALA A 338 12.05 7.56 3.81
CA ALA A 338 12.97 8.69 3.86
C ALA A 338 14.43 8.24 4.04
N GLN A 339 14.66 7.26 4.90
CA GLN A 339 15.98 6.69 5.13
C GLN A 339 16.55 6.02 3.88
N HIS A 340 15.75 5.23 3.15
CA HIS A 340 16.25 4.41 2.04
C HIS A 340 16.23 5.12 0.69
N LEU A 341 15.33 6.08 0.45
CA LEU A 341 15.26 6.83 -0.80
C LEU A 341 16.12 8.09 -0.82
N GLN A 342 16.59 8.55 0.34
CA GLN A 342 17.46 9.72 0.46
C GLN A 342 16.86 10.93 -0.29
N PRO A 343 15.94 11.68 0.33
CA PRO A 343 15.30 12.85 -0.28
C PRO A 343 16.31 13.81 -0.91
N LEU A 344 15.94 14.43 -2.01
CA LEU A 344 16.80 15.43 -2.65
C LEU A 344 16.94 16.66 -1.76
N PRO A 345 18.13 17.30 -1.71
CA PRO A 345 18.28 18.55 -0.99
C PRO A 345 17.34 19.61 -1.56
N ALA A 346 16.84 20.49 -0.64
CA ALA A 346 16.03 21.62 -1.07
C ALA A 346 16.80 22.46 -2.10
N PRO A 347 16.12 23.03 -3.13
CA PRO A 347 16.78 23.95 -4.06
C PRO A 347 17.45 25.08 -3.28
N GLN A 348 18.72 25.32 -3.51
CA GLN A 348 19.39 26.52 -2.99
C GLN A 348 18.71 27.72 -3.64
N ARG A 349 18.16 28.62 -2.81
CA ARG A 349 17.52 29.87 -3.25
C ARG A 349 18.57 30.88 -3.70
#